data_f820b8de96cc443ec6858c7b4122ef95
#
_entry.id   f820b8de96cc443ec6858c7b4122ef95
#
_cell.length_a   1.000
_cell.length_b   1.000
_cell.length_c   1.000
_cell.angle_alpha   90.00
_cell.angle_beta   90.00
_cell.angle_gamma   90.00
#
_symmetry.space_group_name_H-M   'P 1'
#
loop_
_entity.id
_entity.type
_entity.pdbx_description
1 polymer ?
#
loop_
_entity_poly.entity_id
_entity_poly.type
_entity_poly.pdbx_seq_one_letter_code
_entity_poly.pdbx_strand_id
1 'polypeptide(L)'
;IMSKKYIIGIDGGSQSTKVVMYDLEGNVVCEGKGLLQPMHTPYADTAEHPDDDLWASLCFAGHGLMSQFAGNKEDIVGIGLGSIRCCRALLKADGTPAAPLISWQDARVTRPYEHTNPDVAYVTSFSGYLTHRLTGEFKDNIANYFGQWPVDYKSWAWSEDAAVMDKFNIPRHMLFDVQMPGTVLGHITPQAALATHFPAGLPVVCTTSDKPVEALGAGLLDDET
;
A
#
# COMPACT_ATOMS: atom_id res chain seq x y z
N ILE A 1 -1.01 -19.91 30.55
CA ILE A 1 0.00 -19.70 29.48
C ILE A 1 -0.63 -18.70 28.53
N MET A 2 -0.07 -17.46 28.44
CA MET A 2 -0.55 -16.52 27.44
C MET A 2 -0.27 -17.10 26.05
N SER A 3 -1.27 -17.07 25.16
CA SER A 3 -1.07 -17.51 23.78
C SER A 3 -0.06 -16.58 23.09
N LYS A 4 0.86 -17.15 22.33
CA LYS A 4 1.82 -16.38 21.55
C LYS A 4 1.07 -15.58 20.47
N LYS A 5 1.32 -14.26 20.38
CA LYS A 5 0.67 -13.39 19.39
C LYS A 5 1.61 -13.08 18.25
N TYR A 6 1.01 -12.81 17.08
CA TYR A 6 1.75 -12.60 15.84
C TYR A 6 1.22 -11.38 15.09
N ILE A 7 2.10 -10.74 14.34
CA ILE A 7 1.79 -9.65 13.41
C ILE A 7 2.33 -9.98 12.03
N ILE A 8 1.69 -9.45 11.00
CA ILE A 8 2.13 -9.58 9.61
C ILE A 8 2.59 -8.22 9.11
N GLY A 9 3.78 -8.16 8.51
CA GLY A 9 4.27 -7.01 7.77
C GLY A 9 4.18 -7.28 6.28
N ILE A 10 3.62 -6.34 5.52
CA ILE A 10 3.59 -6.36 4.05
C ILE A 10 4.51 -5.26 3.55
N ASP A 11 5.42 -5.61 2.65
CA ASP A 11 6.28 -4.69 1.90
C ASP A 11 5.97 -4.82 0.41
N GLY A 12 5.26 -3.83 -0.13
CA GLY A 12 4.95 -3.71 -1.55
C GLY A 12 6.07 -3.00 -2.31
N GLY A 13 7.05 -3.74 -2.78
CA GLY A 13 8.20 -3.22 -3.53
C GLY A 13 7.93 -3.11 -5.03
N SER A 14 8.93 -2.63 -5.79
CA SER A 14 8.86 -2.47 -7.25
C SER A 14 9.12 -3.75 -8.04
N GLN A 15 9.70 -4.77 -7.43
CA GLN A 15 10.05 -6.05 -8.07
C GLN A 15 9.38 -7.25 -7.42
N SER A 16 8.92 -7.09 -6.20
CA SER A 16 8.24 -8.15 -5.45
C SER A 16 7.44 -7.57 -4.30
N THR A 17 6.39 -8.30 -3.91
CA THR A 17 5.75 -8.13 -2.63
C THR A 17 6.30 -9.15 -1.66
N LYS A 18 6.74 -8.70 -0.48
CA LYS A 18 7.16 -9.56 0.63
C LYS A 18 6.13 -9.48 1.75
N VAL A 19 5.92 -10.61 2.40
CA VAL A 19 5.05 -10.71 3.56
C VAL A 19 5.80 -11.50 4.63
N VAL A 20 5.93 -10.94 5.81
CA VAL A 20 6.68 -11.56 6.91
C VAL A 20 5.81 -11.59 8.15
N MET A 21 5.77 -12.73 8.81
CA MET A 21 5.13 -12.88 10.11
C MET A 21 6.17 -12.81 11.21
N TYR A 22 5.89 -11.98 12.21
CA TYR A 22 6.71 -11.82 13.39
C TYR A 22 5.93 -12.25 14.64
N ASP A 23 6.64 -12.75 15.65
CA ASP A 23 6.12 -12.75 17.01
C ASP A 23 6.29 -11.34 17.64
N LEU A 24 5.71 -11.12 18.83
CA LEU A 24 5.80 -9.81 19.48
C LEU A 24 7.19 -9.48 20.03
N GLU A 25 8.11 -10.43 20.04
CA GLU A 25 9.52 -10.23 20.37
C GLU A 25 10.35 -9.81 19.14
N GLY A 26 9.72 -9.78 17.94
CA GLY A 26 10.36 -9.37 16.69
C GLY A 26 11.07 -10.51 15.94
N ASN A 27 10.90 -11.76 16.37
CA ASN A 27 11.47 -12.89 15.65
C ASN A 27 10.62 -13.23 14.41
N VAL A 28 11.28 -13.51 13.30
CA VAL A 28 10.63 -14.00 12.08
C VAL A 28 10.11 -15.43 12.31
N VAL A 29 8.82 -15.63 12.04
CA VAL A 29 8.15 -16.93 12.17
C VAL A 29 8.09 -17.63 10.82
N CYS A 30 7.63 -16.94 9.79
CA CYS A 30 7.59 -17.40 8.41
C CYS A 30 7.48 -16.21 7.45
N GLU A 31 7.74 -16.47 6.18
CA GLU A 31 7.69 -15.43 5.15
C GLU A 31 7.13 -15.95 3.84
N GLY A 32 6.62 -15.03 3.03
CA GLY A 32 6.19 -15.28 1.67
C GLY A 32 6.66 -14.17 0.75
N LYS A 33 6.85 -14.51 -0.54
CA LYS A 33 7.29 -13.56 -1.55
C LYS A 33 6.59 -13.84 -2.87
N GLY A 34 6.00 -12.80 -3.46
CA GLY A 34 5.45 -12.82 -4.81
C GLY A 34 6.29 -11.90 -5.71
N LEU A 35 6.81 -12.43 -6.80
CA LEU A 35 7.51 -11.62 -7.80
C LEU A 35 6.50 -10.84 -8.63
N LEU A 36 6.86 -9.61 -8.98
CA LEU A 36 6.16 -8.83 -9.99
C LEU A 36 6.68 -9.21 -11.39
N GLN A 37 5.80 -9.11 -12.38
CA GLN A 37 6.19 -9.23 -13.77
C GLN A 37 7.13 -8.08 -14.18
N PRO A 38 7.93 -8.24 -15.25
CA PRO A 38 8.66 -7.13 -15.82
C PRO A 38 7.72 -5.97 -16.18
N MET A 39 8.12 -4.74 -15.84
CA MET A 39 7.36 -3.56 -16.20
C MET A 39 7.28 -3.40 -17.71
N HIS A 40 6.14 -2.94 -18.19
CA HIS A 40 5.97 -2.50 -19.58
C HIS A 40 6.42 -1.06 -19.74
N THR A 41 7.12 -0.80 -20.82
CA THR A 41 7.59 0.55 -21.21
C THR A 41 7.06 0.87 -22.61
N PRO A 42 5.73 1.11 -22.76
CA PRO A 42 5.11 1.25 -24.09
C PRO A 42 5.64 2.48 -24.85
N TYR A 43 6.12 3.48 -24.15
CA TYR A 43 6.73 4.69 -24.72
C TYR A 43 7.98 5.06 -23.93
N ALA A 44 8.79 5.98 -24.48
CA ALA A 44 9.91 6.57 -23.75
C ALA A 44 9.41 7.20 -22.44
N ASP A 45 10.19 7.07 -21.38
CA ASP A 45 9.90 7.61 -20.04
C ASP A 45 8.64 7.05 -19.36
N THR A 46 8.11 5.91 -19.81
CA THR A 46 6.99 5.22 -19.17
C THR A 46 7.42 3.92 -18.50
N ALA A 47 6.78 3.56 -17.40
CA ALA A 47 6.99 2.30 -16.69
C ALA A 47 5.69 1.89 -15.99
N GLU A 48 5.09 0.80 -16.45
CA GLU A 48 3.78 0.32 -16.02
C GLU A 48 3.87 -1.12 -15.52
N HIS A 49 3.16 -1.42 -14.43
CA HIS A 49 2.94 -2.79 -14.00
C HIS A 49 1.77 -3.37 -14.80
N PRO A 50 1.97 -4.52 -15.49
CA PRO A 50 0.92 -5.11 -16.32
C PRO A 50 -0.20 -5.71 -15.46
N ASP A 51 -1.37 -5.79 -16.03
CA ASP A 51 -2.55 -6.44 -15.43
C ASP A 51 -2.84 -5.93 -14.01
N ASP A 52 -3.24 -6.84 -13.12
CA ASP A 52 -3.39 -6.60 -11.67
C ASP A 52 -2.24 -7.23 -10.88
N ASP A 53 -1.03 -7.06 -11.39
CA ASP A 53 0.17 -7.77 -10.96
C ASP A 53 0.54 -7.48 -9.48
N LEU A 54 0.35 -6.23 -9.05
CA LEU A 54 0.63 -5.86 -7.66
C LEU A 54 -0.25 -6.65 -6.67
N TRP A 55 -1.54 -6.78 -6.97
CA TRP A 55 -2.45 -7.57 -6.15
C TRP A 55 -2.15 -9.07 -6.25
N ALA A 56 -1.88 -9.57 -7.45
CA ALA A 56 -1.53 -10.97 -7.65
C ALA A 56 -0.26 -11.37 -6.89
N SER A 57 0.76 -10.51 -6.88
CA SER A 57 1.99 -10.76 -6.13
C SER A 57 1.76 -10.81 -4.61
N LEU A 58 0.89 -9.93 -4.08
CA LEU A 58 0.51 -9.95 -2.67
C LEU A 58 -0.27 -11.23 -2.32
N CYS A 59 -1.23 -11.64 -3.15
CA CYS A 59 -1.96 -12.89 -2.95
C CYS A 59 -1.02 -14.09 -2.92
N PHE A 60 -0.08 -14.17 -3.86
CA PHE A 60 0.90 -15.25 -3.91
C PHE A 60 1.79 -15.27 -2.67
N ALA A 61 2.29 -14.10 -2.24
CA ALA A 61 3.09 -13.97 -1.02
C ALA A 61 2.30 -14.39 0.23
N GLY A 62 1.03 -13.97 0.34
CA GLY A 62 0.13 -14.35 1.44
C GLY A 62 -0.11 -15.86 1.52
N HIS A 63 -0.37 -16.50 0.39
CA HIS A 63 -0.47 -17.97 0.31
C HIS A 63 0.81 -18.64 0.80
N GLY A 64 1.95 -18.18 0.32
CA GLY A 64 3.26 -18.72 0.71
C GLY A 64 3.50 -18.62 2.22
N LEU A 65 3.22 -17.47 2.80
CA LEU A 65 3.34 -17.24 4.25
C LEU A 65 2.39 -18.14 5.04
N MET A 66 1.10 -18.12 4.71
CA MET A 66 0.09 -18.83 5.48
C MET A 66 0.20 -20.36 5.37
N SER A 67 0.77 -20.87 4.28
CA SER A 67 1.07 -22.30 4.12
C SER A 67 2.16 -22.81 5.06
N GLN A 68 3.05 -21.94 5.52
CA GLN A 68 4.14 -22.27 6.43
C GLN A 68 3.76 -22.06 7.90
N PHE A 69 2.71 -21.29 8.17
CA PHE A 69 2.30 -20.96 9.53
C PHE A 69 1.58 -22.13 10.19
N ALA A 70 2.22 -22.71 11.21
CA ALA A 70 1.68 -23.86 11.98
C ALA A 70 0.92 -23.44 13.25
N GLY A 71 0.86 -22.12 13.57
CA GLY A 71 0.18 -21.62 14.76
C GLY A 71 -1.32 -21.45 14.57
N ASN A 72 -1.99 -20.96 15.61
CA ASN A 72 -3.41 -20.65 15.52
C ASN A 72 -3.61 -19.29 14.81
N LYS A 73 -4.41 -19.26 13.76
CA LYS A 73 -4.71 -18.04 12.99
C LYS A 73 -5.37 -16.94 13.84
N GLU A 74 -6.11 -17.31 14.89
CA GLU A 74 -6.72 -16.38 15.85
C GLU A 74 -5.69 -15.63 16.72
N ASP A 75 -4.45 -16.09 16.72
CA ASP A 75 -3.34 -15.42 17.42
C ASP A 75 -2.63 -14.37 16.55
N ILE A 76 -3.00 -14.24 15.28
CA ILE A 76 -2.55 -13.15 14.41
C ILE A 76 -3.41 -11.93 14.74
N VAL A 77 -2.78 -10.83 15.19
CA VAL A 77 -3.52 -9.69 15.75
C VAL A 77 -3.57 -8.46 14.85
N GLY A 78 -2.80 -8.40 13.77
CA GLY A 78 -2.83 -7.28 12.85
C GLY A 78 -1.87 -7.41 11.68
N ILE A 79 -2.08 -6.55 10.69
CA ILE A 79 -1.23 -6.40 9.50
C ILE A 79 -0.75 -4.96 9.43
N GLY A 80 0.56 -4.75 9.25
CA GLY A 80 1.16 -3.48 8.84
C GLY A 80 1.41 -3.49 7.33
N LEU A 81 0.97 -2.46 6.63
CA LEU A 81 1.18 -2.31 5.19
C LEU A 81 2.16 -1.18 4.91
N GLY A 82 3.33 -1.52 4.39
CA GLY A 82 4.28 -0.61 3.78
C GLY A 82 4.35 -0.80 2.27
N SER A 83 4.66 0.25 1.54
CA SER A 83 4.80 0.21 0.08
C SER A 83 5.74 1.29 -0.39
N ILE A 84 6.37 1.08 -1.54
CA ILE A 84 7.10 2.13 -2.24
C ILE A 84 6.17 3.32 -2.49
N ARG A 85 6.71 4.51 -2.45
CA ARG A 85 6.01 5.76 -2.74
C ARG A 85 6.27 6.25 -4.18
N CYS A 86 5.69 7.38 -4.52
CA CYS A 86 5.85 8.03 -5.82
C CYS A 86 5.25 7.23 -6.99
N CYS A 87 4.39 6.28 -6.73
CA CYS A 87 3.63 5.52 -7.70
C CYS A 87 2.22 6.07 -7.84
N ARG A 88 1.54 5.73 -8.93
CA ARG A 88 0.17 6.18 -9.17
C ARG A 88 -0.71 5.03 -9.62
N ALA A 89 -1.85 4.87 -8.98
CA ALA A 89 -2.92 3.95 -9.37
C ALA A 89 -4.14 4.76 -9.81
N LEU A 90 -4.67 4.46 -10.98
CA LEU A 90 -5.89 5.04 -11.53
C LEU A 90 -6.99 3.99 -11.41
N LEU A 91 -8.00 4.26 -10.59
CA LEU A 91 -9.00 3.26 -10.22
C LEU A 91 -10.40 3.68 -10.68
N LYS A 92 -11.20 2.69 -11.03
CA LYS A 92 -12.65 2.83 -11.26
C LYS A 92 -13.38 3.11 -9.95
N ALA A 93 -14.66 3.40 -10.02
CA ALA A 93 -15.52 3.65 -8.87
C ALA A 93 -15.59 2.46 -7.89
N ASP A 94 -15.42 1.24 -8.37
CA ASP A 94 -15.38 0.03 -7.55
C ASP A 94 -13.98 -0.28 -6.96
N GLY A 95 -12.99 0.57 -7.23
CA GLY A 95 -11.62 0.42 -6.77
C GLY A 95 -10.76 -0.55 -7.57
N THR A 96 -11.26 -1.10 -8.67
CA THR A 96 -10.44 -1.90 -9.60
C THR A 96 -9.62 -1.00 -10.52
N PRO A 97 -8.45 -1.45 -11.02
CA PRO A 97 -7.64 -0.65 -11.94
C PRO A 97 -8.39 -0.25 -13.21
N ALA A 98 -8.38 1.03 -13.53
CA ALA A 98 -8.89 1.57 -14.80
C ALA A 98 -7.82 1.59 -15.90
N ALA A 99 -6.55 1.45 -15.50
CA ALA A 99 -5.37 1.41 -16.36
C ALA A 99 -4.25 0.64 -15.64
N PRO A 100 -3.17 0.25 -16.33
CA PRO A 100 -1.99 -0.31 -15.67
C PRO A 100 -1.45 0.63 -14.57
N LEU A 101 -0.97 0.05 -13.47
CA LEU A 101 -0.43 0.81 -12.36
C LEU A 101 0.90 1.46 -12.76
N ILE A 102 1.06 2.74 -12.46
CA ILE A 102 2.18 3.56 -12.91
C ILE A 102 3.28 3.55 -11.85
N SER A 103 4.47 3.04 -12.23
CA SER A 103 5.65 2.97 -11.36
C SER A 103 6.23 4.36 -11.07
N TRP A 104 6.97 4.49 -9.96
CA TRP A 104 7.74 5.69 -9.62
C TRP A 104 8.81 6.07 -10.68
N GLN A 105 9.20 5.11 -11.52
CA GLN A 105 10.15 5.33 -12.63
C GLN A 105 9.52 6.03 -13.84
N ASP A 106 8.21 6.16 -13.86
CA ASP A 106 7.44 6.74 -14.96
C ASP A 106 7.39 8.27 -14.81
N ALA A 107 7.71 8.99 -15.87
CA ALA A 107 7.70 10.44 -15.85
C ALA A 107 6.31 11.06 -15.58
N ARG A 108 5.24 10.34 -15.86
CA ARG A 108 3.86 10.82 -15.60
C ARG A 108 3.58 11.06 -14.11
N VAL A 109 4.26 10.35 -13.19
CA VAL A 109 4.03 10.54 -11.74
C VAL A 109 4.54 11.89 -11.23
N THR A 110 5.46 12.53 -11.94
CA THR A 110 6.00 13.86 -11.61
C THR A 110 5.27 15.01 -12.31
N ARG A 111 4.37 14.71 -13.23
CA ARG A 111 3.59 15.69 -14.00
C ARG A 111 2.21 15.89 -13.37
N PRO A 112 1.58 17.06 -13.58
CA PRO A 112 0.17 17.24 -13.24
C PRO A 112 -0.68 16.12 -13.82
N TYR A 113 -1.71 15.72 -13.09
CA TYR A 113 -2.63 14.69 -13.57
C TYR A 113 -3.48 15.21 -14.73
N GLU A 114 -3.62 14.40 -15.76
CA GLU A 114 -4.51 14.67 -16.90
C GLU A 114 -5.64 13.64 -16.88
N HIS A 115 -6.87 14.11 -16.67
CA HIS A 115 -8.05 13.26 -16.67
C HIS A 115 -8.51 12.96 -18.09
N THR A 116 -7.88 11.98 -18.74
CA THR A 116 -8.18 11.57 -20.12
C THR A 116 -9.03 10.30 -20.22
N ASN A 117 -9.10 9.53 -19.14
CA ASN A 117 -9.90 8.30 -19.09
C ASN A 117 -11.13 8.52 -18.18
N PRO A 118 -12.36 8.55 -18.75
CA PRO A 118 -13.59 8.81 -17.98
C PRO A 118 -13.95 7.71 -16.99
N ASP A 119 -13.36 6.51 -17.11
CA ASP A 119 -13.59 5.41 -16.16
C ASP A 119 -12.83 5.60 -14.85
N VAL A 120 -11.88 6.54 -14.79
CA VAL A 120 -11.11 6.84 -13.57
C VAL A 120 -11.96 7.65 -12.60
N ALA A 121 -12.30 7.05 -11.47
CA ALA A 121 -12.98 7.72 -10.37
C ALA A 121 -12.00 8.14 -9.26
N TYR A 122 -10.89 7.42 -9.09
CA TYR A 122 -9.90 7.69 -8.05
C TYR A 122 -8.47 7.67 -8.58
N VAL A 123 -7.66 8.55 -7.99
CA VAL A 123 -6.21 8.63 -8.20
C VAL A 123 -5.54 8.46 -6.84
N THR A 124 -4.76 7.40 -6.68
CA THR A 124 -4.15 7.04 -5.39
C THR A 124 -2.74 6.47 -5.59
N SER A 125 -2.07 6.13 -4.48
CA SER A 125 -0.78 5.45 -4.47
C SER A 125 -0.94 3.92 -4.52
N PHE A 126 0.17 3.19 -4.59
CA PHE A 126 0.13 1.72 -4.49
C PHE A 126 -0.37 1.26 -3.12
N SER A 127 0.00 1.94 -2.04
CA SER A 127 -0.51 1.62 -0.70
C SER A 127 -2.02 1.83 -0.59
N GLY A 128 -2.55 2.89 -1.19
CA GLY A 128 -4.00 3.13 -1.23
C GLY A 128 -4.73 2.04 -2.01
N TYR A 129 -4.19 1.65 -3.17
CA TYR A 129 -4.73 0.56 -3.95
C TYR A 129 -4.74 -0.76 -3.17
N LEU A 130 -3.62 -1.13 -2.53
CA LEU A 130 -3.54 -2.35 -1.71
C LEU A 130 -4.45 -2.29 -0.48
N THR A 131 -4.54 -1.14 0.19
CA THR A 131 -5.48 -0.94 1.30
C THR A 131 -6.92 -1.20 0.86
N HIS A 132 -7.32 -0.64 -0.29
CA HIS A 132 -8.66 -0.90 -0.83
C HIS A 132 -8.89 -2.38 -1.14
N ARG A 133 -7.95 -3.05 -1.80
CA ARG A 133 -8.07 -4.49 -2.11
C ARG A 133 -8.15 -5.37 -0.87
N LEU A 134 -7.46 -5.01 0.20
CA LEU A 134 -7.48 -5.74 1.47
C LEU A 134 -8.75 -5.47 2.30
N THR A 135 -9.23 -4.22 2.32
CA THR A 135 -10.22 -3.76 3.31
C THR A 135 -11.53 -3.26 2.71
N GLY A 136 -11.57 -2.96 1.41
CA GLY A 136 -12.70 -2.27 0.77
C GLY A 136 -12.77 -0.77 1.05
N GLU A 137 -11.89 -0.23 1.91
CA GLU A 137 -11.86 1.18 2.27
C GLU A 137 -11.10 2.02 1.22
N PHE A 138 -11.57 3.23 0.96
CA PHE A 138 -10.88 4.22 0.14
C PHE A 138 -10.03 5.12 1.04
N LYS A 139 -9.05 4.52 1.70
CA LYS A 139 -8.14 5.15 2.68
C LYS A 139 -6.70 4.79 2.41
N ASP A 140 -5.80 5.67 2.83
CA ASP A 140 -4.34 5.41 2.75
C ASP A 140 -3.58 6.17 3.84
N ASN A 141 -2.29 5.88 3.97
CA ASN A 141 -1.41 6.64 4.84
C ASN A 141 -0.94 7.93 4.16
N ILE A 142 -0.96 9.04 4.91
CA ILE A 142 -0.53 10.34 4.39
C ILE A 142 0.95 10.37 4.01
N ALA A 143 1.79 9.57 4.64
CA ALA A 143 3.24 9.57 4.42
C ALA A 143 3.66 9.08 3.01
N ASN A 144 2.79 8.34 2.31
CA ASN A 144 3.06 7.92 0.94
C ASN A 144 2.84 9.01 -0.12
N TYR A 145 2.33 10.18 0.28
CA TYR A 145 1.95 11.24 -0.64
C TYR A 145 2.90 12.44 -0.63
N PHE A 146 4.03 12.34 0.05
CA PHE A 146 4.99 13.44 0.10
C PHE A 146 5.70 13.67 -1.23
N GLY A 147 5.79 14.95 -1.61
CA GLY A 147 6.58 15.45 -2.73
C GLY A 147 5.85 15.50 -4.07
N GLN A 148 4.90 14.61 -4.35
CA GLN A 148 4.26 14.49 -5.67
C GLN A 148 2.73 14.58 -5.62
N TRP A 149 2.19 15.03 -4.50
CA TRP A 149 0.77 15.09 -4.23
C TRP A 149 0.42 16.38 -3.48
N PRO A 150 -0.83 16.86 -3.56
CA PRO A 150 -1.25 18.11 -2.93
C PRO A 150 -1.42 17.98 -1.41
N VAL A 151 -0.34 17.71 -0.70
CA VAL A 151 -0.31 17.55 0.77
C VAL A 151 0.02 18.88 1.44
N ASP A 152 -0.71 19.22 2.50
CA ASP A 152 -0.31 20.24 3.46
C ASP A 152 0.56 19.59 4.55
N TYR A 153 1.84 19.92 4.56
CA TYR A 153 2.83 19.40 5.51
C TYR A 153 2.69 19.93 6.94
N LYS A 154 1.79 20.89 7.18
CA LYS A 154 1.51 21.39 8.53
C LYS A 154 0.39 20.62 9.19
N SER A 155 -0.69 20.39 8.43
CA SER A 155 -1.87 19.69 8.93
C SER A 155 -1.82 18.17 8.72
N TRP A 156 -0.89 17.67 7.87
CA TRP A 156 -0.81 16.25 7.47
C TRP A 156 -2.11 15.78 6.82
N ALA A 157 -2.66 16.60 5.97
CA ALA A 157 -3.88 16.36 5.23
C ALA A 157 -3.73 16.81 3.77
N TRP A 158 -4.75 16.57 2.95
CA TRP A 158 -4.81 17.19 1.64
C TRP A 158 -4.90 18.71 1.78
N SER A 159 -4.16 19.42 0.92
CA SER A 159 -4.16 20.88 0.93
C SER A 159 -5.53 21.44 0.56
N GLU A 160 -5.91 22.53 1.24
CA GLU A 160 -7.08 23.35 0.87
C GLU A 160 -6.68 24.57 0.02
N ASP A 161 -5.38 24.78 -0.19
CA ASP A 161 -4.87 25.85 -1.02
C ASP A 161 -5.07 25.50 -2.52
N ALA A 162 -5.88 26.32 -3.21
CA ALA A 162 -6.19 26.14 -4.62
C ALA A 162 -4.92 26.13 -5.49
N ALA A 163 -3.92 26.93 -5.20
CA ALA A 163 -2.67 26.97 -5.98
C ALA A 163 -1.86 25.67 -5.83
N VAL A 164 -1.92 25.03 -4.65
CA VAL A 164 -1.31 23.73 -4.43
C VAL A 164 -2.10 22.65 -5.17
N MET A 165 -3.42 22.66 -5.07
CA MET A 165 -4.28 21.69 -5.77
C MET A 165 -4.12 21.78 -7.29
N ASP A 166 -4.11 22.98 -7.85
CA ASP A 166 -3.96 23.23 -9.29
C ASP A 166 -2.61 22.73 -9.84
N LYS A 167 -1.54 22.82 -9.03
CA LYS A 167 -0.22 22.33 -9.40
C LYS A 167 -0.22 20.83 -9.72
N PHE A 168 -0.99 20.04 -8.99
CA PHE A 168 -1.08 18.60 -9.20
C PHE A 168 -2.25 18.19 -10.06
N ASN A 169 -3.25 19.07 -10.21
CA ASN A 169 -4.44 18.89 -11.05
C ASN A 169 -5.22 17.60 -10.75
N ILE A 170 -5.26 17.18 -9.50
CA ILE A 170 -6.08 16.05 -9.05
C ILE A 170 -7.27 16.60 -8.25
N PRO A 171 -8.51 16.45 -8.75
CA PRO A 171 -9.69 16.89 -8.02
C PRO A 171 -9.79 16.23 -6.63
N ARG A 172 -10.16 17.01 -5.59
CA ARG A 172 -10.21 16.50 -4.20
C ARG A 172 -11.07 15.24 -4.07
N HIS A 173 -12.19 15.15 -4.80
CA HIS A 173 -13.09 14.00 -4.74
C HIS A 173 -12.52 12.72 -5.34
N MET A 174 -11.43 12.80 -6.11
CA MET A 174 -10.71 11.64 -6.66
C MET A 174 -9.60 11.15 -5.73
N LEU A 175 -9.28 11.87 -4.67
CA LEU A 175 -8.26 11.49 -3.69
C LEU A 175 -8.88 10.65 -2.57
N PHE A 176 -8.17 9.61 -2.13
CA PHE A 176 -8.55 8.81 -0.96
C PHE A 176 -8.48 9.65 0.33
N ASP A 177 -9.23 9.25 1.33
CA ASP A 177 -9.03 9.78 2.68
C ASP A 177 -7.69 9.31 3.24
N VAL A 178 -6.97 10.23 3.88
CA VAL A 178 -5.64 9.93 4.41
C VAL A 178 -5.64 9.87 5.93
N GLN A 179 -4.83 8.97 6.46
CA GLN A 179 -4.71 8.70 7.88
C GLN A 179 -3.25 8.83 8.33
N MET A 180 -3.08 9.15 9.61
CA MET A 180 -1.76 9.16 10.24
C MET A 180 -1.29 7.73 10.56
N PRO A 181 0.02 7.47 10.56
CA PRO A 181 0.59 6.21 11.02
C PRO A 181 0.07 5.81 12.40
N GLY A 182 -0.16 4.51 12.60
CA GLY A 182 -0.70 3.95 13.83
C GLY A 182 -2.23 3.83 13.89
N THR A 183 -2.96 4.36 12.91
CA THR A 183 -4.42 4.19 12.82
C THR A 183 -4.81 2.94 12.06
N VAL A 184 -5.96 2.37 12.36
CA VAL A 184 -6.53 1.25 11.60
C VAL A 184 -7.18 1.79 10.33
N LEU A 185 -6.70 1.34 9.15
CA LEU A 185 -7.25 1.72 7.86
C LEU A 185 -8.57 0.99 7.54
N GLY A 186 -8.72 -0.22 8.03
CA GLY A 186 -9.86 -1.09 7.83
C GLY A 186 -9.52 -2.52 8.25
N HIS A 187 -10.35 -3.47 7.87
CA HIS A 187 -10.20 -4.87 8.24
C HIS A 187 -10.24 -5.76 6.99
N ILE A 188 -9.49 -6.86 7.02
CA ILE A 188 -9.47 -7.82 5.92
C ILE A 188 -10.88 -8.29 5.62
N THR A 189 -11.35 -8.07 4.39
CA THR A 189 -12.66 -8.53 3.94
C THR A 189 -12.66 -10.04 3.70
N PRO A 190 -13.85 -10.70 3.70
CA PRO A 190 -13.95 -12.12 3.33
C PRO A 190 -13.35 -12.42 1.94
N GLN A 191 -13.53 -11.53 0.95
CA GLN A 191 -12.95 -11.70 -0.39
C GLN A 191 -11.42 -11.60 -0.36
N ALA A 192 -10.87 -10.63 0.36
CA ALA A 192 -9.44 -10.50 0.52
C ALA A 192 -8.84 -11.70 1.28
N ALA A 193 -9.53 -12.21 2.29
CA ALA A 193 -9.13 -13.42 3.02
C ALA A 193 -9.06 -14.64 2.12
N LEU A 194 -10.03 -14.83 1.22
CA LEU A 194 -9.99 -15.91 0.23
C LEU A 194 -8.83 -15.77 -0.73
N ALA A 195 -8.53 -14.54 -1.18
CA ALA A 195 -7.48 -14.28 -2.15
C ALA A 195 -6.07 -14.34 -1.54
N THR A 196 -5.87 -13.93 -0.30
CA THR A 196 -4.55 -13.82 0.35
C THR A 196 -4.27 -14.94 1.34
N HIS A 197 -5.28 -15.67 1.79
CA HIS A 197 -5.30 -16.59 2.93
C HIS A 197 -5.10 -15.93 4.31
N PHE A 198 -5.04 -14.59 4.37
CA PHE A 198 -5.05 -13.88 5.66
C PHE A 198 -6.39 -14.07 6.37
N PRO A 199 -6.40 -14.07 7.71
CA PRO A 199 -7.65 -14.15 8.46
C PRO A 199 -8.59 -12.99 8.13
N ALA A 200 -9.87 -13.29 7.87
CA ALA A 200 -10.90 -12.27 7.72
C ALA A 200 -11.08 -11.47 9.02
N GLY A 201 -11.36 -10.18 8.92
CA GLY A 201 -11.55 -9.29 10.07
C GLY A 201 -10.28 -8.82 10.74
N LEU A 202 -9.11 -9.23 10.27
CA LEU A 202 -7.82 -8.78 10.80
C LEU A 202 -7.62 -7.28 10.50
N PRO A 203 -7.25 -6.43 11.50
CA PRO A 203 -7.02 -5.01 11.26
C PRO A 203 -5.79 -4.79 10.39
N VAL A 204 -5.93 -3.88 9.40
CA VAL A 204 -4.83 -3.36 8.58
C VAL A 204 -4.44 -1.99 9.14
N VAL A 205 -3.22 -1.89 9.63
CA VAL A 205 -2.72 -0.69 10.32
C VAL A 205 -1.95 0.18 9.34
N CYS A 206 -2.25 1.47 9.40
CA CYS A 206 -1.51 2.51 8.69
C CYS A 206 -0.07 2.55 9.21
N THR A 207 0.89 2.35 8.32
CA THR A 207 2.32 2.50 8.61
C THR A 207 2.84 3.79 7.96
N THR A 208 3.95 3.72 7.28
CA THR A 208 4.51 4.84 6.50
C THR A 208 5.06 4.30 5.18
N SER A 209 5.76 5.11 4.41
CA SER A 209 6.45 4.62 3.20
C SER A 209 7.61 3.68 3.55
N ASP A 210 8.13 2.99 2.55
CA ASP A 210 9.19 1.97 2.68
C ASP A 210 10.39 2.44 3.52
N LYS A 211 10.99 3.58 3.20
CA LYS A 211 12.25 4.02 3.85
C LYS A 211 12.12 4.33 5.35
N PRO A 212 11.14 5.09 5.83
CA PRO A 212 10.95 5.29 7.27
C PRO A 212 10.60 3.98 8.01
N VAL A 213 9.84 3.06 7.41
CA VAL A 213 9.55 1.76 8.03
C VAL A 213 10.81 0.92 8.15
N GLU A 214 11.64 0.87 7.10
CA GLU A 214 12.93 0.18 7.13
C GLU A 214 13.86 0.77 8.20
N ALA A 215 13.97 2.10 8.28
CA ALA A 215 14.79 2.79 9.27
C ALA A 215 14.34 2.48 10.70
N LEU A 216 13.03 2.56 10.98
CA LEU A 216 12.45 2.22 12.27
C LEU A 216 12.70 0.75 12.62
N GLY A 217 12.50 -0.16 11.65
CA GLY A 217 12.76 -1.60 11.83
C GLY A 217 14.24 -1.92 12.05
N ALA A 218 15.15 -1.08 11.54
CA ALA A 218 16.60 -1.18 11.77
C ALA A 218 17.05 -0.56 13.10
N GLY A 219 16.14 0.02 13.89
CA GLY A 219 16.41 0.54 15.22
C GLY A 219 16.66 2.05 15.28
N LEU A 220 16.35 2.81 14.22
CA LEU A 220 16.38 4.28 14.26
C LEU A 220 15.21 4.78 15.12
N LEU A 221 15.42 4.95 16.41
CA LEU A 221 14.39 5.32 17.38
C LEU A 221 14.45 6.78 17.83
N ASP A 222 15.57 7.44 17.62
CA ASP A 222 15.84 8.83 18.00
C ASP A 222 16.94 9.44 17.10
N ASP A 223 17.28 10.70 17.35
CA ASP A 223 18.32 11.43 16.59
C ASP A 223 19.76 10.99 16.92
N GLU A 224 19.96 10.07 17.84
CA GLU A 224 21.27 9.60 18.28
C GLU A 224 21.64 8.21 17.70
N THR A 225 20.70 7.54 17.03
CA THR A 225 20.88 6.28 16.31
C THR A 225 20.91 6.49 14.77
#